data_6c57a8b9b341c18db4bbfbe76221551a
#
_entry.id   6c57a8b9b341c18db4bbfbe76221551a
#
_cell.length_a   1.000
_cell.length_b   1.000
_cell.length_c   1.000
_cell.angle_alpha   90.00
_cell.angle_beta   90.00
_cell.angle_gamma   90.00
#
_symmetry.space_group_name_H-M   'P 1'
#
loop_
_entity.id
_entity.type
_entity.pdbx_description
1 polymer ?
#
loop_
_entity_poly.entity_id
_entity_poly.type
_entity_poly.pdbx_seq_one_letter_code
_entity_poly.pdbx_strand_id
1 'polypeptide(L)'
;MLRGFMKFSVMGICFSAGFAVLKPGLSWMKRRTERVTSGEARPRACHLCSWQAGVAGLNGGILAAIPIYPPLDHWLWLIPAFLIGACIGSFLNVVIYRVPLGMAVNEPNRSFCPLCKNPIPMWLNFPMVSWLWLRGKCRECEAPIAFRYFGVELLTAVLFTAVWWMFAPLAVGVVVFLWVLVALFVVITFIDAEHLIIPTSLTWAGSAIGLGACAVWPQLPVLGGEAGNWLSGLKHGAIGWTAGFVGLWLVVELGKMALGKKAIKFDKPVAWSLKEPETDQDPMCFVIDGEEIAWWDIFSRKTDRLLVETTDIKVSGESVGGGSLVIRETEIQLPDGTIHQLAGIKSLDGIATSTVIPREAMGMGDVHLLGMIGAFFGWTGVFFSLFAASVFAIIAAVIGRIGFGKQLPFGPFLAMGAAAWMFGAWRIWECYMNFLGPLGAP
;
A
#
# COMPACT_ATOMS: atom_id res chain seq x y z
N MET A 1 21.62 -1.04 -15.28
CA MET A 1 20.72 -1.12 -16.46
C MET A 1 19.47 -1.99 -16.26
N LEU A 2 19.38 -2.82 -15.25
CA LEU A 2 18.22 -3.71 -14.96
C LEU A 2 17.10 -3.07 -14.12
N ARG A 3 17.33 -1.94 -13.45
CA ARG A 3 16.31 -1.20 -12.65
C ARG A 3 15.19 -0.52 -13.46
N GLY A 4 15.41 -0.31 -14.76
CA GLY A 4 14.43 0.36 -15.64
C GLY A 4 13.30 -0.55 -16.17
N PHE A 5 13.50 -1.86 -16.22
CA PHE A 5 12.55 -2.78 -16.87
C PHE A 5 11.42 -3.27 -15.95
N MET A 6 11.63 -3.27 -14.63
CA MET A 6 10.62 -3.72 -13.67
C MET A 6 9.46 -2.72 -13.46
N LYS A 7 9.66 -1.44 -13.80
CA LYS A 7 8.66 -0.38 -13.63
C LYS A 7 7.47 -0.46 -14.61
N PHE A 8 7.58 -1.21 -15.71
CA PHE A 8 6.54 -1.24 -16.75
C PHE A 8 5.52 -2.38 -16.60
N SER A 9 5.84 -3.49 -15.91
CA SER A 9 4.96 -4.67 -15.86
C SER A 9 3.78 -4.54 -14.89
N VAL A 10 3.91 -3.79 -13.80
CA VAL A 10 2.84 -3.65 -12.79
C VAL A 10 1.66 -2.81 -13.33
N MET A 11 1.94 -1.89 -14.25
CA MET A 11 0.92 -0.99 -14.80
C MET A 11 0.03 -1.65 -15.88
N GLY A 12 0.52 -2.68 -16.56
CA GLY A 12 -0.25 -3.39 -17.61
C GLY A 12 -1.33 -4.33 -17.07
N ILE A 13 -1.19 -4.80 -15.83
CA ILE A 13 -2.10 -5.79 -15.24
C ILE A 13 -3.35 -5.12 -14.65
N CYS A 14 -3.26 -3.87 -14.18
CA CYS A 14 -4.42 -3.14 -13.67
C CYS A 14 -5.47 -2.80 -14.75
N PHE A 15 -5.08 -2.71 -16.03
CA PHE A 15 -5.99 -2.24 -17.08
C PHE A 15 -6.89 -3.33 -17.67
N SER A 16 -6.50 -4.61 -17.64
CA SER A 16 -7.31 -5.68 -18.26
C SER A 16 -8.31 -6.35 -17.33
N ALA A 17 -8.13 -6.30 -16.02
CA ALA A 17 -9.05 -6.94 -15.08
C ALA A 17 -10.29 -6.10 -14.72
N GLY A 18 -10.24 -4.77 -14.88
CA GLY A 18 -11.34 -3.87 -14.51
C GLY A 18 -12.44 -3.71 -15.56
N PHE A 19 -12.16 -4.00 -16.82
CA PHE A 19 -13.11 -3.69 -17.91
C PHE A 19 -14.00 -4.87 -18.34
N ALA A 20 -13.68 -6.09 -18.00
CA ALA A 20 -14.43 -7.29 -18.44
C ALA A 20 -15.69 -7.61 -17.61
N VAL A 21 -15.89 -6.97 -16.44
CA VAL A 21 -17.01 -7.28 -15.51
C VAL A 21 -18.21 -6.35 -15.66
N LEU A 22 -18.15 -5.32 -16.52
CA LEU A 22 -19.15 -4.24 -16.56
C LEU A 22 -20.25 -4.35 -17.63
N LYS A 23 -20.45 -5.51 -18.28
CA LYS A 23 -21.61 -5.67 -19.17
C LYS A 23 -22.26 -7.04 -19.03
N PRO A 24 -23.11 -7.32 -18.10
CA PRO A 24 -24.54 -7.40 -18.34
C PRO A 24 -25.37 -7.13 -17.07
N GLY A 25 -26.13 -6.13 -17.00
CA GLY A 25 -26.98 -5.92 -15.81
C GLY A 25 -28.15 -4.94 -15.97
N LEU A 26 -28.11 -4.09 -16.98
CA LEU A 26 -29.15 -3.05 -17.12
C LEU A 26 -30.41 -3.50 -17.89
N SER A 27 -30.40 -4.58 -18.64
CA SER A 27 -31.58 -5.06 -19.36
C SER A 27 -32.56 -5.89 -18.50
N TRP A 28 -32.15 -6.32 -17.30
CA TRP A 28 -33.00 -7.13 -16.40
C TRP A 28 -33.91 -6.28 -15.49
N MET A 29 -33.59 -5.03 -15.30
CA MET A 29 -34.34 -4.15 -14.40
C MET A 29 -35.68 -3.64 -15.00
N LYS A 30 -35.85 -3.66 -16.33
CA LYS A 30 -37.06 -3.13 -17.00
C LYS A 30 -38.23 -4.10 -17.17
N ARG A 31 -38.06 -5.40 -16.80
CA ARG A 31 -39.11 -6.42 -17.03
C ARG A 31 -39.78 -7.00 -15.79
N ARG A 32 -39.56 -6.42 -14.58
CA ARG A 32 -40.12 -6.97 -13.37
C ARG A 32 -41.09 -6.09 -12.58
N THR A 33 -41.47 -4.96 -13.12
CA THR A 33 -42.48 -4.07 -12.49
C THR A 33 -43.93 -4.38 -12.89
N GLU A 34 -44.20 -5.33 -13.78
CA GLU A 34 -45.56 -5.59 -14.26
C GLU A 34 -46.22 -6.89 -13.76
N ARG A 35 -45.67 -7.61 -12.78
CA ARG A 35 -46.35 -8.82 -12.28
C ARG A 35 -46.19 -9.00 -10.74
N VAL A 36 -46.89 -8.20 -10.00
CA VAL A 36 -47.18 -8.50 -8.59
C VAL A 36 -48.62 -8.17 -8.23
N THR A 37 -49.54 -9.04 -8.68
CA THR A 37 -50.85 -9.21 -8.08
C THR A 37 -51.20 -10.68 -8.10
N SER A 38 -50.65 -11.46 -7.18
CA SER A 38 -51.20 -12.71 -6.65
C SER A 38 -50.26 -13.28 -5.62
N GLY A 39 -50.76 -13.51 -4.42
CA GLY A 39 -49.98 -13.91 -3.23
C GLY A 39 -49.29 -15.25 -3.42
N GLU A 40 -47.96 -15.18 -3.41
CA GLU A 40 -47.06 -16.30 -3.17
C GLU A 40 -45.77 -15.78 -2.58
N ALA A 41 -45.12 -16.58 -1.75
CA ALA A 41 -43.97 -16.34 -0.90
C ALA A 41 -42.97 -15.26 -1.40
N ARG A 42 -42.71 -14.27 -0.57
CA ARG A 42 -41.71 -13.20 -0.86
C ARG A 42 -40.36 -13.82 -1.21
N PRO A 43 -39.84 -13.64 -2.44
CA PRO A 43 -38.44 -13.90 -2.69
C PRO A 43 -37.60 -12.93 -1.85
N ARG A 44 -36.58 -13.44 -1.18
CA ARG A 44 -35.62 -12.64 -0.40
C ARG A 44 -35.21 -11.43 -1.24
N ALA A 45 -35.45 -10.22 -0.72
CA ALA A 45 -35.14 -8.97 -1.37
C ALA A 45 -33.65 -8.93 -1.75
N CYS A 46 -33.38 -8.54 -2.99
CA CYS A 46 -32.02 -8.32 -3.46
C CYS A 46 -31.37 -7.26 -2.54
N HIS A 47 -30.25 -7.57 -1.91
CA HIS A 47 -29.55 -6.69 -0.97
C HIS A 47 -29.24 -5.28 -1.55
N LEU A 48 -29.18 -5.12 -2.87
CA LEU A 48 -29.10 -3.82 -3.52
C LEU A 48 -30.32 -2.94 -3.28
N CYS A 49 -31.53 -3.52 -3.18
CA CYS A 49 -32.76 -2.77 -2.89
C CYS A 49 -32.80 -2.36 -1.40
N SER A 50 -32.26 -3.18 -0.47
CA SER A 50 -32.17 -2.82 0.94
C SER A 50 -31.14 -1.72 1.20
N TRP A 51 -30.08 -1.70 0.42
CA TRP A 51 -29.04 -0.66 0.49
C TRP A 51 -29.59 0.71 0.05
N GLN A 52 -30.36 0.75 -1.04
CA GLN A 52 -31.06 1.95 -1.49
C GLN A 52 -32.13 2.45 -0.50
N ALA A 53 -32.86 1.53 0.15
CA ALA A 53 -33.86 1.89 1.14
C ALA A 53 -33.24 2.41 2.45
N GLY A 54 -32.09 1.87 2.89
CA GLY A 54 -31.36 2.34 4.08
C GLY A 54 -30.76 3.74 3.90
N VAL A 55 -30.29 4.06 2.69
CA VAL A 55 -29.74 5.40 2.36
C VAL A 55 -30.85 6.44 2.24
N ALA A 56 -32.04 6.06 1.75
CA ALA A 56 -33.19 6.96 1.67
C ALA A 56 -33.69 7.42 3.05
N GLY A 57 -33.51 6.60 4.09
CA GLY A 57 -33.86 6.95 5.48
C GLY A 57 -32.94 7.99 6.12
N LEU A 58 -31.68 8.10 5.68
CA LEU A 58 -30.70 9.07 6.22
C LEU A 58 -30.76 10.43 5.50
N ASN A 59 -31.32 10.50 4.29
CA ASN A 59 -31.49 11.73 3.53
C ASN A 59 -32.73 12.55 3.93
N GLY A 60 -33.44 12.18 4.99
CA GLY A 60 -34.61 12.88 5.50
C GLY A 60 -34.40 14.24 6.16
N GLY A 61 -33.18 14.79 6.14
CA GLY A 61 -32.84 16.11 6.68
C GLY A 61 -32.49 17.10 5.57
N ILE A 62 -33.13 18.22 5.54
CA ILE A 62 -32.90 19.55 4.89
C ILE A 62 -32.15 19.59 3.54
N LEU A 63 -31.24 18.70 3.23
CA LEU A 63 -30.51 18.61 1.94
C LEU A 63 -31.25 17.83 0.84
N ALA A 64 -32.34 17.14 1.18
CA ALA A 64 -33.14 16.39 0.20
C ALA A 64 -34.05 17.26 -0.69
N ALA A 65 -34.07 18.58 -0.48
CA ALA A 65 -35.02 19.49 -1.12
C ALA A 65 -34.51 20.21 -2.37
N ILE A 66 -33.23 20.06 -2.72
CA ILE A 66 -32.70 20.68 -3.97
C ILE A 66 -32.44 19.56 -4.98
N PRO A 67 -33.26 19.44 -6.04
CA PRO A 67 -32.97 18.48 -7.09
C PRO A 67 -31.65 18.85 -7.77
N ILE A 68 -30.63 18.04 -7.56
CA ILE A 68 -29.35 18.18 -8.28
C ILE A 68 -29.62 17.78 -9.72
N TYR A 69 -29.55 18.74 -10.62
CA TYR A 69 -29.71 18.49 -12.05
C TYR A 69 -28.40 18.81 -12.78
N PRO A 70 -27.85 17.92 -13.58
CA PRO A 70 -28.31 16.56 -13.89
C PRO A 70 -28.16 15.59 -12.70
N PRO A 71 -28.93 14.47 -12.65
CA PRO A 71 -28.86 13.50 -11.56
C PRO A 71 -27.43 12.95 -11.40
N LEU A 72 -27.06 12.50 -10.21
CA LEU A 72 -25.65 12.16 -9.84
C LEU A 72 -25.06 11.00 -10.64
N ASP A 73 -25.88 10.15 -11.23
CA ASP A 73 -25.51 9.08 -12.16
C ASP A 73 -25.28 9.56 -13.60
N HIS A 74 -25.49 10.84 -13.87
CA HIS A 74 -25.29 11.38 -15.21
C HIS A 74 -23.80 11.49 -15.54
N TRP A 75 -23.45 11.10 -16.77
CA TRP A 75 -22.06 11.07 -17.25
C TRP A 75 -21.30 12.41 -17.14
N LEU A 76 -21.99 13.54 -17.16
CA LEU A 76 -21.37 14.88 -17.01
C LEU A 76 -20.57 15.01 -15.70
N TRP A 77 -20.97 14.32 -14.64
CA TRP A 77 -20.25 14.35 -13.37
C TRP A 77 -18.91 13.60 -13.38
N LEU A 78 -18.68 12.73 -14.37
CA LEU A 78 -17.42 12.04 -14.55
C LEU A 78 -16.29 13.00 -14.92
N ILE A 79 -16.62 14.11 -15.64
CA ILE A 79 -15.63 15.12 -16.04
C ILE A 79 -15.02 15.81 -14.80
N PRO A 80 -15.79 16.44 -13.90
CA PRO A 80 -15.21 17.03 -12.70
C PRO A 80 -14.54 16.00 -11.78
N ALA A 81 -15.07 14.78 -11.66
CA ALA A 81 -14.42 13.72 -10.89
C ALA A 81 -13.04 13.35 -11.46
N PHE A 82 -12.92 13.26 -12.79
CA PHE A 82 -11.65 13.03 -13.47
C PHE A 82 -10.67 14.18 -13.27
N LEU A 83 -11.11 15.41 -13.43
CA LEU A 83 -10.26 16.59 -13.25
C LEU A 83 -9.77 16.75 -11.80
N ILE A 84 -10.66 16.53 -10.82
CA ILE A 84 -10.29 16.53 -9.41
C ILE A 84 -9.25 15.43 -9.16
N GLY A 85 -9.48 14.23 -9.65
CA GLY A 85 -8.54 13.12 -9.52
C GLY A 85 -7.19 13.41 -10.16
N ALA A 86 -7.16 14.06 -11.33
CA ALA A 86 -5.92 14.47 -11.98
C ALA A 86 -5.14 15.51 -11.17
N CYS A 87 -5.82 16.53 -10.64
CA CYS A 87 -5.22 17.54 -9.77
C CYS A 87 -4.67 16.95 -8.48
N ILE A 88 -5.44 16.06 -7.83
CA ILE A 88 -4.97 15.33 -6.65
C ILE A 88 -3.78 14.45 -7.02
N GLY A 89 -3.82 13.72 -8.14
CA GLY A 89 -2.71 12.88 -8.61
C GLY A 89 -1.41 13.67 -8.80
N SER A 90 -1.50 14.89 -9.32
CA SER A 90 -0.34 15.79 -9.43
C SER A 90 0.24 16.15 -8.05
N PHE A 91 -0.61 16.43 -7.06
CA PHE A 91 -0.19 16.63 -5.68
C PHE A 91 0.42 15.36 -5.06
N LEU A 92 -0.18 14.18 -5.32
CA LEU A 92 0.35 12.91 -4.82
C LEU A 92 1.77 12.64 -5.31
N ASN A 93 2.14 13.05 -6.51
CA ASN A 93 3.52 12.96 -7.01
C ASN A 93 4.51 13.73 -6.11
N VAL A 94 4.11 14.88 -5.56
CA VAL A 94 4.92 15.64 -4.60
C VAL A 94 5.08 14.85 -3.29
N VAL A 95 3.99 14.26 -2.79
CA VAL A 95 4.00 13.46 -1.55
C VAL A 95 4.90 12.23 -1.73
N ILE A 96 4.73 11.48 -2.85
CA ILE A 96 5.52 10.29 -3.19
C ILE A 96 7.03 10.61 -3.22
N TYR A 97 7.40 11.78 -3.74
CA TYR A 97 8.80 12.18 -3.82
C TYR A 97 9.36 12.66 -2.47
N ARG A 98 8.61 13.48 -1.72
CA ARG A 98 9.12 14.19 -0.55
C ARG A 98 9.09 13.37 0.74
N VAL A 99 8.02 12.62 0.97
CA VAL A 99 7.82 11.91 2.24
C VAL A 99 8.93 10.89 2.52
N PRO A 100 9.38 10.05 1.57
CA PRO A 100 10.49 9.12 1.82
C PRO A 100 11.82 9.82 2.11
N LEU A 101 12.01 11.03 1.60
CA LEU A 101 13.22 11.83 1.81
C LEU A 101 13.17 12.67 3.11
N GLY A 102 12.12 12.54 3.92
CA GLY A 102 11.92 13.35 5.13
C GLY A 102 11.69 14.84 4.86
N MET A 103 11.40 15.22 3.62
CA MET A 103 11.15 16.62 3.24
C MET A 103 9.74 17.03 3.59
N ALA A 104 9.57 18.30 3.99
CA ALA A 104 8.23 18.86 4.18
C ALA A 104 7.46 18.90 2.85
N VAL A 105 6.16 18.50 2.88
CA VAL A 105 5.33 18.45 1.67
C VAL A 105 5.07 19.85 1.11
N ASN A 106 5.04 20.87 1.95
CA ASN A 106 4.77 22.27 1.59
C ASN A 106 6.02 23.10 1.32
N GLU A 107 7.23 22.60 1.57
CA GLU A 107 8.49 23.31 1.33
C GLU A 107 9.44 22.53 0.41
N PRO A 108 9.89 23.16 -0.69
CA PRO A 108 9.50 24.45 -1.25
C PRO A 108 8.07 24.46 -1.80
N ASN A 109 7.40 25.62 -1.77
CA ASN A 109 6.01 25.79 -2.19
C ASN A 109 5.72 25.42 -3.66
N ARG A 110 6.76 25.33 -4.51
CA ARG A 110 6.63 24.99 -5.93
C ARG A 110 7.33 23.68 -6.27
N SER A 111 6.79 23.01 -7.27
CA SER A 111 7.49 21.89 -7.91
C SER A 111 8.72 22.41 -8.64
N PHE A 112 9.79 21.63 -8.63
CA PHE A 112 11.06 21.96 -9.25
C PHE A 112 11.62 20.76 -10.01
N CYS A 113 12.48 21.01 -10.97
CA CYS A 113 13.21 19.96 -11.65
C CYS A 113 14.28 19.37 -10.71
N PRO A 114 14.34 18.05 -10.48
CA PRO A 114 15.34 17.45 -9.60
C PRO A 114 16.79 17.71 -10.02
N LEU A 115 17.04 17.85 -11.33
CA LEU A 115 18.38 18.03 -11.89
C LEU A 115 18.82 19.50 -11.91
N CYS A 116 18.05 20.39 -12.56
CA CYS A 116 18.46 21.80 -12.67
C CYS A 116 17.95 22.69 -11.53
N LYS A 117 17.14 22.15 -10.60
CA LYS A 117 16.54 22.84 -9.46
C LYS A 117 15.64 24.04 -9.83
N ASN A 118 15.42 24.32 -11.12
CA ASN A 118 14.54 25.40 -11.55
C ASN A 118 13.09 25.13 -11.19
N PRO A 119 12.36 26.13 -10.64
CA PRO A 119 10.96 26.00 -10.30
C PRO A 119 10.09 25.87 -11.55
N ILE A 120 9.10 24.98 -11.51
CA ILE A 120 8.16 24.76 -12.61
C ILE A 120 7.09 25.86 -12.55
N PRO A 121 6.88 26.65 -13.62
CA PRO A 121 5.82 27.65 -13.69
C PRO A 121 4.42 27.03 -13.52
N MET A 122 3.48 27.76 -12.90
CA MET A 122 2.13 27.22 -12.62
C MET A 122 1.39 26.75 -13.90
N TRP A 123 1.56 27.45 -15.02
CA TRP A 123 0.94 27.08 -16.29
C TRP A 123 1.52 25.81 -16.93
N LEU A 124 2.72 25.36 -16.49
CA LEU A 124 3.29 24.06 -16.83
C LEU A 124 3.02 22.98 -15.79
N ASN A 125 2.13 23.25 -14.85
CA ASN A 125 1.74 22.29 -13.81
C ASN A 125 0.32 21.75 -14.03
N PHE A 126 -0.20 21.83 -15.27
CA PHE A 126 -1.47 21.20 -15.62
C PHE A 126 -1.28 19.68 -15.67
N PRO A 127 -2.05 18.93 -14.87
CA PRO A 127 -1.92 17.48 -14.80
C PRO A 127 -2.03 16.82 -16.18
N MET A 128 -1.17 15.84 -16.45
CA MET A 128 -1.06 15.08 -17.71
C MET A 128 -0.69 15.95 -18.93
N VAL A 129 -1.35 17.11 -19.11
CA VAL A 129 -1.19 17.98 -20.28
C VAL A 129 0.25 18.48 -20.37
N SER A 130 0.84 18.92 -19.27
CA SER A 130 2.21 19.45 -19.27
C SER A 130 3.23 18.39 -19.64
N TRP A 131 3.06 17.16 -19.16
CA TRP A 131 3.96 16.05 -19.50
C TRP A 131 3.88 15.70 -21.00
N LEU A 132 2.66 15.65 -21.56
CA LEU A 132 2.43 15.40 -22.99
C LEU A 132 2.97 16.55 -23.85
N TRP A 133 2.72 17.80 -23.47
CA TRP A 133 3.19 18.99 -24.18
C TRP A 133 4.72 19.07 -24.23
N LEU A 134 5.37 18.80 -23.11
CA LEU A 134 6.83 18.78 -22.99
C LEU A 134 7.47 17.47 -23.47
N ARG A 135 6.67 16.53 -23.95
CA ARG A 135 7.13 15.20 -24.42
C ARG A 135 7.99 14.49 -23.38
N GLY A 136 7.64 14.62 -22.10
CA GLY A 136 8.36 14.01 -20.99
C GLY A 136 9.76 14.60 -20.72
N LYS A 137 10.01 15.88 -21.07
CA LYS A 137 11.29 16.54 -20.86
C LYS A 137 11.13 17.81 -20.03
N CYS A 138 12.16 18.16 -19.27
CA CYS A 138 12.22 19.46 -18.60
C CYS A 138 12.33 20.58 -19.64
N ARG A 139 11.61 21.67 -19.44
CA ARG A 139 11.65 22.82 -20.35
C ARG A 139 13.01 23.50 -20.41
N GLU A 140 13.73 23.54 -19.27
CA GLU A 140 14.97 24.32 -19.15
C GLU A 140 16.23 23.50 -19.47
N CYS A 141 16.34 22.28 -18.91
CA CYS A 141 17.52 21.44 -19.07
C CYS A 141 17.30 20.20 -19.95
N GLU A 142 16.10 20.04 -20.54
CA GLU A 142 15.71 18.92 -21.40
C GLU A 142 15.86 17.53 -20.77
N ALA A 143 16.15 17.44 -19.48
CA ALA A 143 16.27 16.18 -18.77
C ALA A 143 14.95 15.40 -18.82
N PRO A 144 15.00 14.06 -18.95
CA PRO A 144 13.80 13.25 -19.03
C PRO A 144 13.01 13.26 -17.71
N ILE A 145 11.70 13.53 -17.80
CA ILE A 145 10.75 13.43 -16.70
C ILE A 145 10.15 12.02 -16.73
N ALA A 146 10.28 11.27 -15.63
CA ALA A 146 9.81 9.90 -15.57
C ALA A 146 8.31 9.79 -15.91
N PHE A 147 7.94 8.78 -16.70
CA PHE A 147 6.54 8.48 -17.06
C PHE A 147 5.66 8.25 -15.83
N ARG A 148 6.24 7.88 -14.70
CA ARG A 148 5.55 7.73 -13.42
C ARG A 148 4.67 8.94 -13.07
N TYR A 149 5.16 10.17 -13.31
CA TYR A 149 4.40 11.39 -13.00
C TYR A 149 3.06 11.43 -13.74
N PHE A 150 3.09 11.20 -15.04
CA PHE A 150 1.88 11.07 -15.86
C PHE A 150 1.01 9.89 -15.42
N GLY A 151 1.64 8.74 -15.11
CA GLY A 151 0.96 7.53 -14.71
C GLY A 151 0.18 7.67 -13.41
N VAL A 152 0.75 8.33 -12.39
CA VAL A 152 0.08 8.60 -11.11
C VAL A 152 -1.11 9.52 -11.30
N GLU A 153 -0.97 10.58 -12.10
CA GLU A 153 -2.05 11.53 -12.39
C GLU A 153 -3.23 10.84 -13.10
N LEU A 154 -2.93 10.06 -14.14
CA LEU A 154 -3.95 9.33 -14.89
C LEU A 154 -4.62 8.25 -14.03
N LEU A 155 -3.83 7.46 -13.29
CA LEU A 155 -4.35 6.41 -12.41
C LEU A 155 -5.30 7.00 -11.36
N THR A 156 -4.90 8.08 -10.71
CA THR A 156 -5.73 8.76 -9.70
C THR A 156 -7.00 9.31 -10.33
N ALA A 157 -6.92 9.94 -11.50
CA ALA A 157 -8.09 10.46 -12.22
C ALA A 157 -9.08 9.35 -12.56
N VAL A 158 -8.61 8.22 -13.08
CA VAL A 158 -9.46 7.07 -13.43
C VAL A 158 -10.11 6.47 -12.18
N LEU A 159 -9.36 6.26 -11.11
CA LEU A 159 -9.90 5.70 -9.87
C LEU A 159 -10.92 6.64 -9.21
N PHE A 160 -10.70 7.94 -9.19
CA PHE A 160 -11.67 8.93 -8.68
C PHE A 160 -12.96 8.90 -9.49
N THR A 161 -12.84 8.80 -10.82
CA THR A 161 -14.00 8.68 -11.70
C THR A 161 -14.76 7.37 -11.45
N ALA A 162 -14.07 6.26 -11.26
CA ALA A 162 -14.67 4.97 -10.96
C ALA A 162 -15.41 4.97 -9.60
N VAL A 163 -14.79 5.58 -8.58
CA VAL A 163 -15.44 5.75 -7.27
C VAL A 163 -16.69 6.62 -7.40
N TRP A 164 -16.62 7.74 -8.13
CA TRP A 164 -17.80 8.58 -8.38
C TRP A 164 -18.92 7.80 -9.06
N TRP A 165 -18.60 7.14 -10.16
CA TRP A 165 -19.56 6.35 -10.93
C TRP A 165 -20.28 5.31 -10.08
N MET A 166 -19.57 4.67 -9.18
CA MET A 166 -20.11 3.56 -8.40
C MET A 166 -20.84 4.01 -7.13
N PHE A 167 -20.36 5.05 -6.45
CA PHE A 167 -20.80 5.41 -5.10
C PHE A 167 -21.60 6.71 -5.03
N ALA A 168 -21.44 7.66 -5.97
CA ALA A 168 -22.15 8.93 -5.92
C ALA A 168 -23.69 8.78 -5.98
N PRO A 169 -24.26 7.85 -6.77
CA PRO A 169 -25.71 7.59 -6.74
C PRO A 169 -26.24 7.05 -5.41
N LEU A 170 -25.35 6.48 -4.60
CA LEU A 170 -25.71 5.91 -3.30
C LEU A 170 -25.61 6.96 -2.20
N ALA A 171 -24.46 7.62 -2.09
CA ALA A 171 -24.23 8.70 -1.12
C ALA A 171 -22.99 9.53 -1.51
N VAL A 172 -23.18 10.77 -1.93
CA VAL A 172 -22.06 11.66 -2.34
C VAL A 172 -21.01 11.83 -1.23
N GLY A 173 -21.42 11.88 0.02
CA GLY A 173 -20.49 12.05 1.12
C GLY A 173 -19.53 10.87 1.31
N VAL A 174 -19.94 9.63 1.00
CA VAL A 174 -19.04 8.45 1.01
C VAL A 174 -17.93 8.59 -0.01
N VAL A 175 -18.23 9.20 -1.17
CA VAL A 175 -17.25 9.40 -2.25
C VAL A 175 -16.01 10.13 -1.78
N VAL A 176 -16.17 11.16 -0.94
CA VAL A 176 -15.03 11.95 -0.44
C VAL A 176 -14.08 11.09 0.40
N PHE A 177 -14.63 10.24 1.29
CA PHE A 177 -13.81 9.33 2.11
C PHE A 177 -13.12 8.26 1.26
N LEU A 178 -13.81 7.74 0.24
CA LEU A 178 -13.22 6.76 -0.67
C LEU A 178 -12.17 7.40 -1.60
N TRP A 179 -12.33 8.65 -1.99
CA TRP A 179 -11.29 9.39 -2.70
C TRP A 179 -10.03 9.56 -1.86
N VAL A 180 -10.18 9.89 -0.56
CA VAL A 180 -9.03 9.95 0.36
C VAL A 180 -8.36 8.57 0.48
N LEU A 181 -9.13 7.50 0.63
CA LEU A 181 -8.60 6.14 0.68
C LEU A 181 -7.82 5.78 -0.59
N VAL A 182 -8.38 6.06 -1.77
CA VAL A 182 -7.72 5.84 -3.06
C VAL A 182 -6.42 6.65 -3.16
N ALA A 183 -6.44 7.91 -2.74
CA ALA A 183 -5.24 8.75 -2.71
C ALA A 183 -4.14 8.14 -1.82
N LEU A 184 -4.50 7.65 -0.63
CA LEU A 184 -3.58 6.95 0.27
C LEU A 184 -3.05 5.66 -0.37
N PHE A 185 -3.90 4.86 -1.01
CA PHE A 185 -3.46 3.65 -1.70
C PHE A 185 -2.47 3.96 -2.82
N VAL A 186 -2.71 4.99 -3.62
CA VAL A 186 -1.79 5.41 -4.68
C VAL A 186 -0.44 5.84 -4.09
N VAL A 187 -0.45 6.71 -3.08
CA VAL A 187 0.81 7.17 -2.44
C VAL A 187 1.60 6.00 -1.86
N ILE A 188 0.94 5.17 -1.04
CA ILE A 188 1.59 4.03 -0.37
C ILE A 188 2.13 3.05 -1.41
N THR A 189 1.35 2.73 -2.46
CA THR A 189 1.77 1.84 -3.54
C THR A 189 3.05 2.30 -4.22
N PHE A 190 3.15 3.59 -4.55
CA PHE A 190 4.34 4.09 -5.25
C PHE A 190 5.54 4.28 -4.33
N ILE A 191 5.32 4.67 -3.06
CA ILE A 191 6.41 4.74 -2.08
C ILE A 191 6.96 3.34 -1.81
N ASP A 192 6.10 2.36 -1.53
CA ASP A 192 6.53 1.00 -1.23
C ASP A 192 7.19 0.32 -2.43
N ALA A 193 6.69 0.56 -3.64
CA ALA A 193 7.30 0.03 -4.87
C ALA A 193 8.71 0.60 -5.16
N GLU A 194 9.04 1.79 -4.68
CA GLU A 194 10.33 2.45 -4.93
C GLU A 194 11.31 2.31 -3.77
N HIS A 195 10.80 2.38 -2.54
CA HIS A 195 11.62 2.48 -1.33
C HIS A 195 11.45 1.30 -0.37
N LEU A 196 10.49 0.39 -0.63
CA LEU A 196 10.14 -0.75 0.26
C LEU A 196 9.76 -0.29 1.67
N ILE A 197 9.18 0.89 1.81
CA ILE A 197 8.73 1.46 3.08
C ILE A 197 7.29 1.95 2.97
N ILE A 198 6.52 1.76 4.04
CA ILE A 198 5.17 2.31 4.17
C ILE A 198 5.18 3.35 5.31
N PRO A 199 5.01 4.65 5.00
CA PRO A 199 5.02 5.69 6.02
C PRO A 199 3.87 5.51 7.01
N THR A 200 4.20 5.29 8.29
CA THR A 200 3.20 5.02 9.34
C THR A 200 2.27 6.21 9.59
N SER A 201 2.74 7.44 9.37
CA SER A 201 1.92 8.65 9.48
C SER A 201 0.71 8.62 8.54
N LEU A 202 0.89 8.12 7.30
CA LEU A 202 -0.20 8.01 6.32
C LEU A 202 -1.19 6.93 6.71
N THR A 203 -0.73 5.78 7.20
CA THR A 203 -1.60 4.68 7.61
C THR A 203 -2.38 4.99 8.88
N TRP A 204 -1.78 5.70 9.85
CA TRP A 204 -2.50 6.17 11.04
C TRP A 204 -3.56 7.21 10.70
N ALA A 205 -3.21 8.22 9.88
CA ALA A 205 -4.17 9.21 9.41
C ALA A 205 -5.32 8.53 8.65
N GLY A 206 -5.00 7.60 7.75
CA GLY A 206 -5.99 6.83 7.02
C GLY A 206 -6.89 5.97 7.93
N SER A 207 -6.33 5.34 8.97
CA SER A 207 -7.10 4.59 9.96
C SER A 207 -8.11 5.47 10.72
N ALA A 208 -7.69 6.66 11.15
CA ALA A 208 -8.57 7.61 11.82
C ALA A 208 -9.70 8.09 10.89
N ILE A 209 -9.38 8.40 9.63
CA ILE A 209 -10.36 8.78 8.62
C ILE A 209 -11.33 7.62 8.33
N GLY A 210 -10.84 6.37 8.24
CA GLY A 210 -11.66 5.18 8.02
C GLY A 210 -12.66 4.93 9.15
N LEU A 211 -12.21 5.02 10.41
CA LEU A 211 -13.09 4.91 11.57
C LEU A 211 -14.14 6.03 11.59
N GLY A 212 -13.74 7.26 11.27
CA GLY A 212 -14.66 8.37 11.11
C GLY A 212 -15.69 8.15 10.00
N ALA A 213 -15.24 7.63 8.85
CA ALA A 213 -16.12 7.28 7.74
C ALA A 213 -17.14 6.20 8.14
N CYS A 214 -16.73 5.17 8.88
CA CYS A 214 -17.64 4.14 9.39
C CYS A 214 -18.66 4.67 10.40
N ALA A 215 -18.30 5.67 11.19
CA ALA A 215 -19.25 6.33 12.08
C ALA A 215 -20.31 7.12 11.32
N VAL A 216 -19.91 7.81 10.23
CA VAL A 216 -20.82 8.62 9.39
C VAL A 216 -21.63 7.73 8.44
N TRP A 217 -21.02 6.66 7.88
CA TRP A 217 -21.66 5.67 7.01
C TRP A 217 -21.51 4.25 7.56
N PRO A 218 -22.41 3.82 8.46
CA PRO A 218 -22.32 2.52 9.14
C PRO A 218 -22.31 1.30 8.21
N GLN A 219 -22.74 1.45 6.98
CA GLN A 219 -22.73 0.38 5.97
C GLN A 219 -21.35 0.13 5.35
N LEU A 220 -20.42 1.09 5.45
CA LEU A 220 -19.11 1.01 4.80
C LEU A 220 -18.30 -0.21 5.24
N PRO A 221 -18.17 -0.55 6.55
CA PRO A 221 -17.42 -1.72 6.99
C PRO A 221 -18.13 -3.06 6.75
N VAL A 222 -19.41 -3.03 6.41
CA VAL A 222 -20.26 -4.22 6.19
C VAL A 222 -20.90 -4.15 4.81
N LEU A 223 -20.11 -3.97 3.75
CA LEU A 223 -20.61 -3.93 2.38
C LEU A 223 -21.48 -5.20 2.13
N GLY A 224 -22.76 -4.98 1.79
CA GLY A 224 -23.74 -6.04 1.62
C GLY A 224 -24.53 -6.42 2.89
N GLY A 225 -24.19 -5.91 4.07
CA GLY A 225 -24.90 -6.15 5.34
C GLY A 225 -26.00 -5.15 5.65
N GLU A 226 -26.69 -5.36 6.78
CA GLU A 226 -27.72 -4.42 7.26
C GLU A 226 -27.11 -3.13 7.80
N ALA A 227 -27.80 -2.02 7.52
CA ALA A 227 -27.41 -0.70 8.03
C ALA A 227 -27.66 -0.62 9.53
N GLY A 228 -26.59 -0.42 10.29
CA GLY A 228 -26.66 -0.14 11.72
C GLY A 228 -26.70 1.37 12.02
N ASN A 229 -26.65 1.71 13.29
CA ASN A 229 -26.42 3.07 13.74
C ASN A 229 -24.93 3.45 13.67
N TRP A 230 -24.60 4.73 13.92
CA TRP A 230 -23.22 5.23 13.91
C TRP A 230 -22.26 4.42 14.80
N LEU A 231 -22.76 3.95 15.98
CA LEU A 231 -21.97 3.15 16.92
C LEU A 231 -21.70 1.74 16.37
N SER A 232 -22.66 1.16 15.65
CA SER A 232 -22.49 -0.13 14.97
C SER A 232 -21.42 -0.01 13.88
N GLY A 233 -21.47 1.03 13.04
CA GLY A 233 -20.45 1.28 12.03
C GLY A 233 -19.04 1.43 12.63
N LEU A 234 -18.92 2.24 13.68
CA LEU A 234 -17.66 2.42 14.39
C LEU A 234 -17.14 1.12 15.00
N LYS A 235 -18.02 0.31 15.61
CA LYS A 235 -17.64 -1.01 16.15
C LYS A 235 -17.11 -1.94 15.05
N HIS A 236 -17.79 -2.05 13.92
CA HIS A 236 -17.35 -2.91 12.82
C HIS A 236 -16.03 -2.42 12.21
N GLY A 237 -15.85 -1.10 12.07
CA GLY A 237 -14.58 -0.52 11.64
C GLY A 237 -13.44 -0.78 12.63
N ALA A 238 -13.70 -0.64 13.94
CA ALA A 238 -12.73 -0.91 15.00
C ALA A 238 -12.36 -2.41 15.07
N ILE A 239 -13.34 -3.30 14.95
CA ILE A 239 -13.10 -4.75 14.86
C ILE A 239 -12.26 -5.07 13.62
N GLY A 240 -12.57 -4.45 12.47
CA GLY A 240 -11.80 -4.60 11.24
C GLY A 240 -10.38 -4.11 11.39
N TRP A 241 -10.18 -2.92 11.96
CA TRP A 241 -8.86 -2.37 12.26
C TRP A 241 -8.04 -3.32 13.14
N THR A 242 -8.65 -3.78 14.24
CA THR A 242 -8.00 -4.71 15.18
C THR A 242 -7.68 -6.05 14.51
N ALA A 243 -8.61 -6.60 13.73
CA ALA A 243 -8.39 -7.85 12.99
C ALA A 243 -7.23 -7.73 11.99
N GLY A 244 -7.16 -6.62 11.24
CA GLY A 244 -6.09 -6.36 10.29
C GLY A 244 -4.74 -6.14 10.99
N PHE A 245 -4.72 -5.25 11.96
CA PHE A 245 -3.49 -4.90 12.67
C PHE A 245 -2.97 -6.08 13.51
N VAL A 246 -3.78 -6.57 14.45
CA VAL A 246 -3.35 -7.64 15.38
C VAL A 246 -3.16 -8.96 14.64
N GLY A 247 -4.03 -9.29 13.67
CA GLY A 247 -3.93 -10.52 12.89
C GLY A 247 -2.61 -10.61 12.13
N LEU A 248 -2.25 -9.56 11.37
CA LEU A 248 -1.00 -9.56 10.62
C LEU A 248 0.21 -9.38 11.53
N TRP A 249 0.09 -8.59 12.61
CA TRP A 249 1.15 -8.45 13.63
C TRP A 249 1.50 -9.81 14.25
N LEU A 250 0.49 -10.63 14.59
CA LEU A 250 0.73 -11.98 15.10
C LEU A 250 1.46 -12.85 14.07
N VAL A 251 1.09 -12.78 12.80
CA VAL A 251 1.79 -13.51 11.71
C VAL A 251 3.25 -13.07 11.63
N VAL A 252 3.51 -11.76 11.72
CA VAL A 252 4.88 -11.21 11.72
C VAL A 252 5.67 -11.72 12.93
N GLU A 253 5.10 -11.68 14.15
CA GLU A 253 5.79 -12.14 15.35
C GLU A 253 6.05 -13.67 15.33
N LEU A 254 5.06 -14.45 14.90
CA LEU A 254 5.24 -15.90 14.74
C LEU A 254 6.27 -16.22 13.64
N GLY A 255 6.25 -15.47 12.54
CA GLY A 255 7.25 -15.59 11.46
C GLY A 255 8.66 -15.30 11.95
N LYS A 256 8.83 -14.30 12.84
CA LYS A 256 10.13 -13.99 13.47
C LYS A 256 10.61 -15.10 14.37
N MET A 257 9.74 -15.73 15.15
CA MET A 257 10.09 -16.87 16.00
C MET A 257 10.52 -18.09 15.17
N ALA A 258 9.85 -18.32 14.02
CA ALA A 258 10.11 -19.49 13.18
C ALA A 258 11.27 -19.28 12.20
N LEU A 259 11.41 -18.09 11.61
CA LEU A 259 12.30 -17.81 10.48
C LEU A 259 13.21 -16.60 10.69
N GLY A 260 13.19 -15.98 11.85
CA GLY A 260 13.81 -14.67 12.12
C GLY A 260 15.33 -14.62 12.09
N LYS A 261 16.01 -15.73 11.76
CA LYS A 261 17.48 -15.81 11.66
C LYS A 261 17.87 -16.63 10.43
N LYS A 262 18.68 -16.05 9.57
CA LYS A 262 19.33 -16.78 8.49
C LYS A 262 20.76 -17.11 8.91
N ALA A 263 21.01 -18.34 9.29
CA ALA A 263 22.36 -18.82 9.53
C ALA A 263 22.96 -19.30 8.18
N ILE A 264 24.06 -18.70 7.78
CA ILE A 264 24.83 -19.08 6.61
C ILE A 264 26.16 -19.64 7.11
N LYS A 265 26.46 -20.88 6.77
CA LYS A 265 27.77 -21.49 6.98
C LYS A 265 28.49 -21.53 5.64
N PHE A 266 29.72 -21.11 5.63
CA PHE A 266 30.55 -21.10 4.43
C PHE A 266 31.44 -22.36 4.42
N ASP A 267 31.52 -23.05 3.28
CA ASP A 267 32.41 -24.21 3.11
C ASP A 267 33.89 -23.82 3.18
N LYS A 268 34.20 -22.58 2.82
CA LYS A 268 35.52 -21.97 2.95
C LYS A 268 35.40 -20.63 3.65
N PRO A 269 36.39 -20.23 4.47
CA PRO A 269 36.39 -18.91 5.07
C PRO A 269 36.28 -17.81 4.00
N VAL A 270 35.32 -16.88 4.15
CA VAL A 270 35.06 -15.80 3.21
C VAL A 270 35.38 -14.44 3.82
N ALA A 271 35.82 -13.52 2.99
CA ALA A 271 36.08 -12.15 3.41
C ALA A 271 34.76 -11.43 3.66
N TRP A 272 34.72 -10.63 4.73
CA TRP A 272 33.63 -9.71 5.02
C TRP A 272 34.18 -8.33 5.39
N SER A 273 33.39 -7.29 5.16
CA SER A 273 33.77 -5.91 5.53
C SER A 273 32.52 -5.05 5.75
N LEU A 274 32.67 -3.98 6.52
CA LEU A 274 31.73 -2.88 6.55
C LEU A 274 32.15 -1.81 5.55
N LYS A 275 31.26 -1.46 4.65
CA LYS A 275 31.45 -0.40 3.67
C LYS A 275 30.72 0.85 4.16
N GLU A 276 31.46 1.93 4.37
CA GLU A 276 30.89 3.23 4.68
C GLU A 276 30.16 3.82 3.44
N PRO A 277 29.15 4.65 3.67
CA PRO A 277 28.44 5.33 2.59
C PRO A 277 29.37 6.25 1.80
N GLU A 278 29.30 6.20 0.46
CA GLU A 278 30.08 7.09 -0.42
C GLU A 278 29.44 8.49 -0.50
N THR A 279 28.13 8.58 -0.24
CA THR A 279 27.38 9.84 -0.18
C THR A 279 26.43 9.82 1.02
N ASP A 280 25.97 11.00 1.48
CA ASP A 280 24.99 11.12 2.58
C ASP A 280 23.65 10.39 2.32
N GLN A 281 23.42 9.92 1.10
CA GLN A 281 22.21 9.19 0.71
C GLN A 281 22.40 7.67 0.61
N ASP A 282 23.66 7.20 0.62
CA ASP A 282 23.95 5.78 0.55
C ASP A 282 23.94 5.17 1.95
N PRO A 283 23.41 3.94 2.12
CA PRO A 283 23.47 3.26 3.42
C PRO A 283 24.88 2.71 3.68
N MET A 284 25.21 2.56 4.95
CA MET A 284 26.25 1.62 5.35
C MET A 284 25.85 0.22 4.85
N CYS A 285 26.81 -0.56 4.35
CA CYS A 285 26.58 -1.90 3.87
C CYS A 285 27.49 -2.91 4.57
N PHE A 286 26.93 -4.07 4.90
CA PHE A 286 27.68 -5.26 5.28
C PHE A 286 27.95 -6.08 4.02
N VAL A 287 29.21 -6.25 3.68
CA VAL A 287 29.65 -6.99 2.50
C VAL A 287 30.18 -8.34 2.96
N ILE A 288 29.64 -9.43 2.41
CA ILE A 288 30.11 -10.79 2.70
C ILE A 288 30.02 -11.63 1.43
N ASP A 289 31.10 -12.33 1.10
CA ASP A 289 31.21 -13.15 -0.13
C ASP A 289 30.85 -12.37 -1.42
N GLY A 290 31.12 -11.04 -1.44
CA GLY A 290 30.79 -10.16 -2.55
C GLY A 290 29.32 -9.71 -2.62
N GLU A 291 28.46 -10.17 -1.72
CA GLU A 291 27.09 -9.66 -1.58
C GLU A 291 27.09 -8.44 -0.65
N GLU A 292 26.55 -7.33 -1.12
CA GLU A 292 26.31 -6.11 -0.32
C GLU A 292 24.90 -6.17 0.29
N ILE A 293 24.81 -6.11 1.62
CA ILE A 293 23.56 -6.12 2.39
C ILE A 293 23.45 -4.75 3.07
N ALA A 294 22.41 -4.01 2.78
CA ALA A 294 22.20 -2.69 3.35
C ALA A 294 21.95 -2.77 4.86
N TRP A 295 22.44 -1.79 5.61
CA TRP A 295 22.38 -1.76 7.08
C TRP A 295 20.94 -1.83 7.62
N TRP A 296 20.01 -1.15 6.97
CA TRP A 296 18.60 -1.18 7.35
C TRP A 296 17.90 -2.51 7.05
N ASP A 297 18.44 -3.36 6.16
CA ASP A 297 17.93 -4.71 5.91
C ASP A 297 18.36 -5.69 7.00
N ILE A 298 19.41 -5.35 7.75
CA ILE A 298 19.94 -6.15 8.86
C ILE A 298 19.33 -5.69 10.19
N PHE A 299 19.29 -4.37 10.42
CA PHE A 299 18.89 -3.77 11.68
C PHE A 299 17.57 -3.02 11.56
N SER A 300 16.49 -3.76 11.61
CA SER A 300 15.12 -3.18 11.64
C SER A 300 14.70 -2.82 13.07
N ARG A 301 15.38 -3.37 14.09
CA ARG A 301 15.09 -3.15 15.51
C ARG A 301 16.38 -2.94 16.30
N LYS A 302 16.30 -2.15 17.36
CA LYS A 302 17.39 -1.95 18.32
C LYS A 302 17.89 -3.25 18.98
N THR A 303 17.08 -4.32 18.96
CA THR A 303 17.42 -5.63 19.53
C THR A 303 18.08 -6.58 18.54
N ASP A 304 18.12 -6.24 17.27
CA ASP A 304 18.69 -7.08 16.22
C ASP A 304 20.22 -7.19 16.42
N ARG A 305 20.73 -8.39 16.17
CA ARG A 305 22.14 -8.72 16.34
C ARG A 305 22.60 -9.51 15.13
N LEU A 306 23.59 -8.99 14.45
CA LEU A 306 24.33 -9.70 13.42
C LEU A 306 25.47 -10.45 14.14
N LEU A 307 25.46 -11.77 14.03
CA LEU A 307 26.52 -12.61 14.58
C LEU A 307 27.43 -13.06 13.46
N VAL A 308 28.72 -12.85 13.59
CA VAL A 308 29.72 -13.27 12.62
C VAL A 308 30.79 -14.10 13.36
N GLU A 309 30.89 -15.37 13.02
CA GLU A 309 31.98 -16.22 13.50
C GLU A 309 33.17 -16.01 12.59
N THR A 310 34.25 -15.48 13.15
CA THR A 310 35.40 -15.02 12.39
C THR A 310 36.67 -15.74 12.84
N THR A 311 37.56 -16.00 11.89
CA THR A 311 38.91 -16.50 12.15
C THR A 311 39.90 -15.37 12.37
N ASP A 312 39.64 -14.21 11.79
CA ASP A 312 40.44 -12.98 11.96
C ASP A 312 39.53 -11.75 11.90
N ILE A 313 39.73 -10.80 12.79
CA ILE A 313 39.02 -9.53 12.86
C ILE A 313 40.04 -8.41 12.82
N LYS A 314 39.86 -7.46 11.92
CA LYS A 314 40.65 -6.25 11.85
C LYS A 314 39.79 -5.04 12.19
N VAL A 315 40.16 -4.32 13.23
CA VAL A 315 39.52 -3.08 13.66
C VAL A 315 40.48 -1.93 13.37
N SER A 316 40.10 -1.03 12.49
CA SER A 316 40.94 0.10 12.02
C SER A 316 42.35 -0.34 11.54
N GLY A 317 42.46 -1.54 10.95
CA GLY A 317 43.67 -2.11 10.40
C GLY A 317 44.49 -2.95 11.40
N GLU A 318 44.14 -3.00 12.70
CA GLU A 318 44.79 -3.85 13.70
C GLU A 318 44.02 -5.17 13.84
N SER A 319 44.73 -6.32 13.81
CA SER A 319 44.15 -7.63 14.04
C SER A 319 43.90 -7.85 15.53
N VAL A 320 42.65 -8.16 15.88
CA VAL A 320 42.20 -8.38 17.27
C VAL A 320 42.02 -9.86 17.58
N GLY A 321 42.26 -10.75 16.59
CA GLY A 321 42.09 -12.19 16.73
C GLY A 321 40.76 -12.70 16.19
N GLY A 322 40.48 -14.00 16.34
CA GLY A 322 39.27 -14.65 15.87
C GLY A 322 38.29 -14.96 17.01
N GLY A 323 37.01 -15.16 16.63
CA GLY A 323 35.95 -15.54 17.56
C GLY A 323 34.57 -15.06 17.10
N SER A 324 33.63 -15.04 18.04
CA SER A 324 32.27 -14.59 17.78
C SER A 324 32.17 -13.07 17.91
N LEU A 325 31.91 -12.39 16.80
CA LEU A 325 31.66 -10.95 16.73
C LEU A 325 30.17 -10.71 16.76
N VAL A 326 29.70 -9.83 17.65
CA VAL A 326 28.30 -9.40 17.71
C VAL A 326 28.24 -7.95 17.28
N ILE A 327 27.58 -7.70 16.15
CA ILE A 327 27.35 -6.36 15.63
C ILE A 327 25.90 -5.97 15.91
N ARG A 328 25.70 -4.77 16.45
CA ARG A 328 24.40 -4.12 16.64
C ARG A 328 24.34 -2.85 15.79
N GLU A 329 23.21 -2.20 15.76
CA GLU A 329 22.99 -1.00 14.95
C GLU A 329 24.06 0.09 15.16
N THR A 330 24.50 0.32 16.40
CA THR A 330 25.42 1.40 16.78
C THR A 330 26.71 0.93 17.48
N GLU A 331 26.79 -0.34 17.84
CA GLU A 331 27.91 -0.87 18.65
C GLU A 331 28.35 -2.25 18.17
N ILE A 332 29.60 -2.56 18.38
CA ILE A 332 30.17 -3.90 18.18
C ILE A 332 30.66 -4.45 19.48
N GLN A 333 30.49 -5.74 19.70
CA GLN A 333 31.06 -6.48 20.81
C GLN A 333 32.06 -7.48 20.24
N LEU A 334 33.32 -7.31 20.61
CA LEU A 334 34.42 -8.17 20.22
C LEU A 334 34.41 -9.49 20.99
N PRO A 335 35.15 -10.52 20.54
CA PRO A 335 35.22 -11.83 21.23
C PRO A 335 35.75 -11.77 22.64
N ASP A 336 36.57 -10.78 22.99
CA ASP A 336 37.09 -10.53 24.35
C ASP A 336 36.05 -9.89 25.28
N GLY A 337 34.85 -9.58 24.77
CA GLY A 337 33.77 -8.94 25.52
C GLY A 337 33.80 -7.41 25.51
N THR A 338 34.80 -6.79 24.91
CA THR A 338 34.89 -5.33 24.81
C THR A 338 33.81 -4.80 23.82
N ILE A 339 33.22 -3.65 24.18
CA ILE A 339 32.18 -2.99 23.37
C ILE A 339 32.76 -1.68 22.82
N HIS A 340 32.70 -1.52 21.52
CA HIS A 340 33.11 -0.31 20.84
C HIS A 340 31.91 0.32 20.10
N GLN A 341 31.86 1.65 20.08
CA GLN A 341 30.89 2.38 19.26
C GLN A 341 31.32 2.36 17.79
N LEU A 342 30.41 2.02 16.91
CA LEU A 342 30.68 1.88 15.49
C LEU A 342 31.18 3.20 14.85
N ALA A 343 30.63 4.33 15.30
CA ALA A 343 31.02 5.67 14.83
C ALA A 343 32.50 6.04 15.07
N GLY A 344 33.24 5.27 15.94
CA GLY A 344 34.66 5.49 16.21
C GLY A 344 35.58 4.60 15.38
N ILE A 345 35.09 3.70 14.57
CA ILE A 345 35.87 2.69 13.86
C ILE A 345 36.00 3.10 12.40
N LYS A 346 37.22 3.29 11.91
CA LYS A 346 37.51 3.70 10.52
C LYS A 346 37.33 2.58 9.50
N SER A 347 37.62 1.35 9.90
CA SER A 347 37.39 0.16 9.05
C SER A 347 37.16 -1.05 9.96
N LEU A 348 36.26 -1.92 9.51
CA LEU A 348 36.00 -3.19 10.15
C LEU A 348 35.87 -4.26 9.06
N ASP A 349 36.82 -5.18 9.06
CA ASP A 349 36.91 -6.26 8.09
C ASP A 349 37.51 -7.53 8.71
N GLY A 350 37.34 -8.64 8.01
CA GLY A 350 37.85 -9.91 8.52
C GLY A 350 37.49 -11.09 7.63
N ILE A 351 37.69 -12.30 8.22
CA ILE A 351 37.39 -13.56 7.55
C ILE A 351 36.37 -14.32 8.38
N ALA A 352 35.21 -14.60 7.79
CA ALA A 352 34.11 -15.30 8.44
C ALA A 352 34.00 -16.76 7.99
N THR A 353 33.62 -17.62 8.94
CA THR A 353 33.27 -19.03 8.68
C THR A 353 31.74 -19.25 8.70
N SER A 354 31.04 -18.47 9.50
CA SER A 354 29.57 -18.45 9.48
C SER A 354 29.04 -17.08 9.87
N THR A 355 27.84 -16.76 9.41
CA THR A 355 27.13 -15.55 9.83
C THR A 355 25.67 -15.86 10.10
N VAL A 356 25.11 -15.17 11.11
CA VAL A 356 23.68 -15.21 11.41
C VAL A 356 23.10 -13.82 11.24
N ILE A 357 22.39 -13.64 10.15
CA ILE A 357 21.78 -12.36 9.79
C ILE A 357 20.33 -12.36 10.29
N PRO A 358 19.92 -11.37 11.10
CA PRO A 358 18.51 -11.22 11.43
C PRO A 358 17.71 -10.92 10.17
N ARG A 359 16.55 -11.53 10.05
CA ARG A 359 15.63 -11.29 8.92
C ARG A 359 14.26 -10.95 9.45
N GLU A 360 13.67 -9.91 8.88
CA GLU A 360 12.25 -9.72 9.02
C GLU A 360 11.49 -10.50 7.93
N ALA A 361 10.46 -11.23 8.37
CA ALA A 361 9.60 -11.95 7.44
C ALA A 361 8.70 -11.00 6.66
N MET A 362 8.34 -9.85 7.25
CA MET A 362 7.44 -8.84 6.69
C MET A 362 7.58 -7.52 7.45
N GLY A 363 7.47 -6.40 6.75
CA GLY A 363 7.58 -5.06 7.33
C GLY A 363 6.39 -4.70 8.23
N MET A 364 6.62 -3.93 9.29
CA MET A 364 5.55 -3.40 10.15
C MET A 364 4.62 -2.44 9.39
N GLY A 365 5.07 -1.86 8.28
CA GLY A 365 4.26 -1.02 7.42
C GLY A 365 3.02 -1.72 6.85
N ASP A 366 3.17 -2.99 6.45
CA ASP A 366 2.06 -3.81 5.94
C ASP A 366 1.01 -4.07 7.03
N VAL A 367 1.44 -4.24 8.29
CA VAL A 367 0.56 -4.41 9.45
C VAL A 367 -0.32 -3.17 9.64
N HIS A 368 0.28 -1.98 9.59
CA HIS A 368 -0.45 -0.72 9.70
C HIS A 368 -1.39 -0.51 8.50
N LEU A 369 -0.94 -0.86 7.29
CA LEU A 369 -1.75 -0.75 6.07
C LEU A 369 -2.98 -1.66 6.13
N LEU A 370 -2.81 -2.91 6.56
CA LEU A 370 -3.93 -3.85 6.68
C LEU A 370 -4.90 -3.42 7.79
N GLY A 371 -4.39 -2.85 8.89
CA GLY A 371 -5.23 -2.20 9.91
C GLY A 371 -6.06 -1.06 9.33
N MET A 372 -5.44 -0.18 8.51
CA MET A 372 -6.15 0.90 7.82
C MET A 372 -7.23 0.37 6.88
N ILE A 373 -6.95 -0.68 6.10
CA ILE A 373 -7.95 -1.33 5.24
C ILE A 373 -9.13 -1.84 6.07
N GLY A 374 -8.85 -2.47 7.21
CA GLY A 374 -9.86 -2.96 8.14
C GLY A 374 -10.73 -1.85 8.74
N ALA A 375 -10.15 -0.67 9.00
CA ALA A 375 -10.88 0.50 9.49
C ALA A 375 -11.97 0.97 8.50
N PHE A 376 -11.78 0.77 7.19
CA PHE A 376 -12.78 1.11 6.17
C PHE A 376 -13.74 -0.04 5.86
N PHE A 377 -13.23 -1.27 5.73
CA PHE A 377 -13.96 -2.39 5.13
C PHE A 377 -14.27 -3.53 6.10
N GLY A 378 -14.02 -3.31 7.41
CA GLY A 378 -14.28 -4.33 8.42
C GLY A 378 -13.40 -5.58 8.28
N TRP A 379 -13.67 -6.58 9.10
CA TRP A 379 -12.86 -7.80 9.15
C TRP A 379 -12.95 -8.66 7.87
N THR A 380 -14.11 -8.68 7.21
CA THR A 380 -14.29 -9.40 5.94
C THR A 380 -13.42 -8.82 4.83
N GLY A 381 -13.36 -7.49 4.74
CA GLY A 381 -12.48 -6.78 3.82
C GLY A 381 -11.00 -7.06 4.10
N VAL A 382 -10.60 -7.20 5.36
CA VAL A 382 -9.23 -7.58 5.76
C VAL A 382 -8.85 -8.95 5.19
N PHE A 383 -9.66 -9.98 5.48
CA PHE A 383 -9.36 -11.33 5.01
C PHE A 383 -9.33 -11.44 3.50
N PHE A 384 -10.30 -10.83 2.83
CA PHE A 384 -10.31 -10.82 1.37
C PHE A 384 -9.09 -10.08 0.80
N SER A 385 -8.76 -8.90 1.33
CA SER A 385 -7.62 -8.11 0.83
C SER A 385 -6.30 -8.84 1.01
N LEU A 386 -6.10 -9.51 2.14
CA LEU A 386 -4.90 -10.30 2.41
C LEU A 386 -4.79 -11.50 1.46
N PHE A 387 -5.89 -12.23 1.26
CA PHE A 387 -5.93 -13.35 0.32
C PHE A 387 -5.67 -12.89 -1.11
N ALA A 388 -6.37 -11.86 -1.57
CA ALA A 388 -6.21 -11.30 -2.91
C ALA A 388 -4.80 -10.76 -3.14
N ALA A 389 -4.22 -10.08 -2.14
CA ALA A 389 -2.85 -9.60 -2.19
C ALA A 389 -1.85 -10.73 -2.39
N SER A 390 -2.02 -11.85 -1.67
CA SER A 390 -1.17 -13.02 -1.83
C SER A 390 -1.26 -13.61 -3.24
N VAL A 391 -2.46 -13.72 -3.80
CA VAL A 391 -2.66 -14.19 -5.17
C VAL A 391 -2.03 -13.24 -6.18
N PHE A 392 -2.24 -11.93 -6.04
CA PHE A 392 -1.64 -10.92 -6.93
C PHE A 392 -0.12 -10.92 -6.85
N ALA A 393 0.45 -11.07 -5.65
CA ALA A 393 1.90 -11.16 -5.45
C ALA A 393 2.49 -12.39 -6.15
N ILE A 394 1.85 -13.55 -6.03
CA ILE A 394 2.29 -14.78 -6.71
C ILE A 394 2.22 -14.60 -8.23
N ILE A 395 1.12 -14.07 -8.75
CA ILE A 395 0.96 -13.80 -10.18
C ILE A 395 2.05 -12.85 -10.67
N ALA A 396 2.30 -11.76 -9.95
CA ALA A 396 3.34 -10.80 -10.28
C ALA A 396 4.74 -11.41 -10.24
N ALA A 397 5.04 -12.26 -9.26
CA ALA A 397 6.31 -12.96 -9.14
C ALA A 397 6.54 -13.93 -10.31
N VAL A 398 5.50 -14.67 -10.71
CA VAL A 398 5.57 -15.61 -11.84
C VAL A 398 5.76 -14.87 -13.16
N ILE A 399 4.96 -13.81 -13.42
CA ILE A 399 5.05 -13.02 -14.66
C ILE A 399 6.39 -12.27 -14.72
N GLY A 400 6.81 -11.66 -13.60
CA GLY A 400 8.06 -10.92 -13.48
C GLY A 400 9.30 -11.81 -13.45
N ARG A 401 9.13 -13.16 -13.41
CA ARG A 401 10.22 -14.13 -13.24
C ARG A 401 11.14 -13.78 -12.08
N ILE A 402 10.53 -13.31 -10.98
CA ILE A 402 11.26 -12.92 -9.77
C ILE A 402 11.70 -14.20 -9.06
N GLY A 403 13.03 -14.41 -8.96
CA GLY A 403 13.61 -15.55 -8.29
C GLY A 403 13.31 -15.56 -6.78
N PHE A 404 13.37 -16.73 -6.16
CA PHE A 404 13.26 -16.88 -4.71
C PHE A 404 14.32 -16.03 -3.99
N GLY A 405 13.90 -15.33 -2.93
CA GLY A 405 14.81 -14.53 -2.10
C GLY A 405 14.94 -13.06 -2.48
N LYS A 406 14.32 -12.61 -3.58
CA LYS A 406 14.22 -11.17 -3.87
C LYS A 406 13.05 -10.55 -3.12
N GLN A 407 13.28 -9.38 -2.56
CA GLN A 407 12.24 -8.62 -1.87
C GLN A 407 11.18 -8.12 -2.86
N LEU A 408 9.92 -8.33 -2.53
CA LEU A 408 8.76 -7.89 -3.29
C LEU A 408 7.94 -6.95 -2.41
N PRO A 409 7.66 -5.69 -2.85
CA PRO A 409 6.82 -4.79 -2.08
C PRO A 409 5.42 -5.38 -1.95
N PHE A 410 4.96 -5.62 -0.72
CA PHE A 410 3.65 -6.26 -0.49
C PHE A 410 2.51 -5.25 -0.39
N GLY A 411 2.80 -4.01 0.02
CA GLY A 411 1.84 -2.92 0.12
C GLY A 411 1.01 -2.67 -1.15
N PRO A 412 1.60 -2.62 -2.35
CA PRO A 412 0.86 -2.51 -3.60
C PRO A 412 -0.20 -3.58 -3.80
N PHE A 413 0.10 -4.83 -3.43
CA PHE A 413 -0.84 -5.94 -3.58
C PHE A 413 -1.95 -5.88 -2.54
N LEU A 414 -1.66 -5.43 -1.30
CA LEU A 414 -2.68 -5.16 -0.29
C LEU A 414 -3.64 -4.06 -0.74
N ALA A 415 -3.11 -2.95 -1.27
CA ALA A 415 -3.92 -1.87 -1.83
C ALA A 415 -4.78 -2.33 -3.01
N MET A 416 -4.24 -3.18 -3.90
CA MET A 416 -5.00 -3.78 -5.00
C MET A 416 -6.10 -4.72 -4.50
N GLY A 417 -5.83 -5.54 -3.48
CA GLY A 417 -6.83 -6.42 -2.86
C GLY A 417 -7.98 -5.62 -2.23
N ALA A 418 -7.65 -4.57 -1.50
CA ALA A 418 -8.63 -3.66 -0.90
C ALA A 418 -9.43 -2.88 -1.96
N ALA A 419 -8.79 -2.43 -3.03
CA ALA A 419 -9.47 -1.81 -4.16
C ALA A 419 -10.43 -2.79 -4.85
N ALA A 420 -10.00 -4.04 -5.07
CA ALA A 420 -10.88 -5.08 -5.63
C ALA A 420 -12.11 -5.30 -4.73
N TRP A 421 -11.92 -5.37 -3.41
CA TRP A 421 -13.03 -5.44 -2.45
C TRP A 421 -13.99 -4.26 -2.62
N MET A 422 -13.47 -3.04 -2.60
CA MET A 422 -14.24 -1.81 -2.78
C MET A 422 -15.04 -1.81 -4.08
N PHE A 423 -14.43 -2.22 -5.20
CA PHE A 423 -15.06 -2.23 -6.52
C PHE A 423 -15.95 -3.45 -6.82
N GLY A 424 -16.31 -4.24 -5.81
CA GLY A 424 -17.37 -5.24 -5.92
C GLY A 424 -16.98 -6.68 -5.67
N ALA A 425 -15.73 -6.98 -5.33
CA ALA A 425 -15.31 -8.35 -4.99
C ALA A 425 -15.97 -8.86 -3.68
N TRP A 426 -16.56 -8.00 -2.85
CA TRP A 426 -17.39 -8.40 -1.72
C TRP A 426 -18.57 -9.28 -2.14
N ARG A 427 -19.08 -9.14 -3.38
CA ARG A 427 -20.13 -10.01 -3.94
C ARG A 427 -19.63 -11.44 -4.15
N ILE A 428 -18.35 -11.61 -4.51
CA ILE A 428 -17.73 -12.93 -4.63
C ILE A 428 -17.70 -13.60 -3.26
N TRP A 429 -17.36 -12.83 -2.23
CA TRP A 429 -17.38 -13.30 -0.85
C TRP A 429 -18.79 -13.73 -0.42
N GLU A 430 -19.81 -12.95 -0.71
CA GLU A 430 -21.19 -13.32 -0.42
C GLU A 430 -21.63 -14.58 -1.18
N CYS A 431 -21.29 -14.71 -2.46
CA CYS A 431 -21.57 -15.92 -3.21
C CYS A 431 -20.88 -17.13 -2.59
N TYR A 432 -19.61 -17.00 -2.17
CA TYR A 432 -18.86 -18.06 -1.53
C TYR A 432 -19.49 -18.48 -0.18
N MET A 433 -19.85 -17.51 0.67
CA MET A 433 -20.51 -17.79 1.95
C MET A 433 -21.88 -18.43 1.77
N ASN A 434 -22.64 -18.02 0.77
CA ASN A 434 -23.93 -18.64 0.43
C ASN A 434 -23.77 -20.07 -0.14
N PHE A 435 -22.68 -20.35 -0.86
CA PHE A 435 -22.38 -21.68 -1.40
C PHE A 435 -21.99 -22.67 -0.30
N LEU A 436 -21.24 -22.23 0.71
CA LEU A 436 -20.89 -23.06 1.86
C LEU A 436 -22.09 -23.51 2.68
N GLY A 437 -23.27 -22.92 2.41
CA GLY A 437 -24.54 -23.30 3.05
C GLY A 437 -24.63 -22.92 4.51
N PRO A 438 -25.77 -23.17 5.18
CA PRO A 438 -25.99 -22.80 6.56
C PRO A 438 -25.27 -23.78 7.52
N LEU A 439 -23.94 -23.86 7.46
CA LEU A 439 -23.14 -24.54 8.49
C LEU A 439 -23.04 -23.72 9.78
N GLY A 440 -23.87 -22.70 9.94
CA GLY A 440 -23.80 -21.81 11.09
C GLY A 440 -24.90 -20.77 11.19
N ALA A 441 -26.14 -21.12 10.88
CA ALA A 441 -27.24 -20.34 11.46
C ALA A 441 -27.58 -20.94 12.83
N PRO A 442 -27.47 -20.16 13.96
CA PRO A 442 -28.01 -20.57 15.24
C PRO A 442 -29.52 -20.66 15.21
#